data_e913501fd1eaf1bc3b251eba8c543afb
#
_entry.id   e913501fd1eaf1bc3b251eba8c543afb
#
_cell.length_a   1.000
_cell.length_b   1.000
_cell.length_c   1.000
_cell.angle_alpha   90.00
_cell.angle_beta   90.00
_cell.angle_gamma   90.00
#
_symmetry.space_group_name_H-M   'P 1'
#
loop_
_entity.id
_entity.type
_entity.pdbx_description
1 polymer ?
#
loop_
_entity_poly.entity_id
_entity_poly.type
_entity_poly.pdbx_seq_one_letter_code
_entity_poly.pdbx_strand_id
1 'polypeptide(L)'
;MKKNNSGQSLFEVVLALGLATLIMVALVALVTSSIRNSGYSRNKTYATRYTQEASEWVRGQRDEGWDVFSTNFIICPTPPHTQCLDALVWGDCGTCDETEYIENLFKREISFSDIEVDSVTVEITTYWTDTQGIHEVRNNTILTDWRNVF
;
A
#
# COMPACT_ATOMS: atom_id res chain seq x y z
N MET A 1 -28.97 64.54 22.75
CA MET A 1 -29.56 63.38 22.06
C MET A 1 -28.70 62.16 22.31
N LYS A 2 -29.13 61.21 23.16
CA LYS A 2 -28.38 60.00 23.45
C LYS A 2 -28.85 58.93 22.48
N LYS A 3 -27.97 58.59 21.50
CA LYS A 3 -28.26 57.60 20.43
C LYS A 3 -28.20 56.21 21.08
N ASN A 4 -29.34 55.53 21.23
CA ASN A 4 -29.41 54.18 21.71
C ASN A 4 -28.82 53.22 20.65
N ASN A 5 -27.63 52.72 20.85
CA ASN A 5 -26.93 51.74 19.99
C ASN A 5 -27.18 50.28 20.36
N SER A 6 -28.30 50.00 21.05
CA SER A 6 -28.59 48.64 21.56
C SER A 6 -28.80 47.56 20.49
N GLY A 7 -29.27 47.93 19.29
CA GLY A 7 -29.45 46.98 18.19
C GLY A 7 -28.19 46.64 17.42
N GLN A 8 -27.23 47.58 17.42
CA GLN A 8 -25.95 47.40 16.70
C GLN A 8 -25.04 46.37 17.42
N SER A 9 -25.06 46.36 18.74
CA SER A 9 -24.35 45.37 19.56
C SER A 9 -24.85 43.93 19.37
N LEU A 10 -26.15 43.73 19.23
CA LEU A 10 -26.75 42.40 19.07
C LEU A 10 -26.42 41.82 17.69
N PHE A 11 -26.47 42.63 16.63
CA PHE A 11 -26.07 42.22 15.28
C PHE A 11 -24.58 41.84 15.21
N GLU A 12 -23.71 42.60 15.86
CA GLU A 12 -22.27 42.32 15.93
C GLU A 12 -21.96 41.01 16.63
N VAL A 13 -22.67 40.69 17.74
CA VAL A 13 -22.50 39.41 18.44
C VAL A 13 -22.96 38.24 17.58
N VAL A 14 -24.09 38.34 16.88
CA VAL A 14 -24.58 37.28 15.98
C VAL A 14 -23.61 37.07 14.81
N LEU A 15 -23.09 38.14 14.24
CA LEU A 15 -22.09 38.05 13.16
C LEU A 15 -20.79 37.40 13.67
N ALA A 16 -20.31 37.78 14.85
CA ALA A 16 -19.11 37.21 15.43
C ALA A 16 -19.27 35.72 15.73
N LEU A 17 -20.41 35.30 16.27
CA LEU A 17 -20.74 33.87 16.49
C LEU A 17 -20.83 33.10 15.17
N GLY A 18 -21.44 33.68 14.12
CA GLY A 18 -21.47 33.07 12.78
C GLY A 18 -20.09 32.85 12.19
N LEU A 19 -19.20 33.83 12.28
CA LEU A 19 -17.82 33.70 11.82
C LEU A 19 -17.02 32.69 12.66
N ALA A 20 -17.19 32.68 13.98
CA ALA A 20 -16.53 31.74 14.87
C ALA A 20 -16.92 30.29 14.57
N THR A 21 -18.20 30.02 14.30
CA THR A 21 -18.67 28.68 13.93
C THR A 21 -18.11 28.23 12.58
N LEU A 22 -18.03 29.08 11.58
CA LEU A 22 -17.43 28.77 10.30
C LEU A 22 -15.93 28.41 10.43
N ILE A 23 -15.20 29.15 11.24
CA ILE A 23 -13.78 28.87 11.52
C ILE A 23 -13.63 27.50 12.20
N MET A 24 -14.46 27.20 13.21
CA MET A 24 -14.42 25.91 13.90
C MET A 24 -14.69 24.74 12.97
N VAL A 25 -15.69 24.82 12.10
CA VAL A 25 -15.99 23.78 11.11
C VAL A 25 -14.80 23.56 10.16
N ALA A 26 -14.19 24.63 9.68
CA ALA A 26 -13.00 24.56 8.82
C ALA A 26 -11.80 23.90 9.53
N LEU A 27 -11.56 24.23 10.79
CA LEU A 27 -10.50 23.61 11.59
C LEU A 27 -10.72 22.11 11.78
N VAL A 28 -11.93 21.67 12.12
CA VAL A 28 -12.27 20.25 12.27
C VAL A 28 -12.05 19.50 10.96
N ALA A 29 -12.45 20.07 9.82
CA ALA A 29 -12.22 19.46 8.52
C ALA A 29 -10.73 19.29 8.20
N LEU A 30 -9.91 20.31 8.48
CA LEU A 30 -8.45 20.26 8.30
C LEU A 30 -7.80 19.19 9.18
N VAL A 31 -8.16 19.12 10.47
CA VAL A 31 -7.62 18.11 11.40
C VAL A 31 -7.98 16.71 10.94
N THR A 32 -9.23 16.48 10.54
CA THR A 32 -9.69 15.17 10.05
C THR A 32 -8.92 14.75 8.80
N SER A 33 -8.72 15.67 7.85
CA SER A 33 -7.93 15.41 6.65
C SER A 33 -6.46 15.10 6.98
N SER A 34 -5.87 15.83 7.92
CA SER A 34 -4.50 15.61 8.39
C SER A 34 -4.31 14.23 9.01
N ILE A 35 -5.24 13.79 9.86
CA ILE A 35 -5.19 12.45 10.48
C ILE A 35 -5.27 11.36 9.40
N ARG A 36 -6.17 11.48 8.43
CA ARG A 36 -6.30 10.52 7.32
C ARG A 36 -5.03 10.44 6.49
N ASN A 37 -4.47 11.58 6.10
CA ASN A 37 -3.22 11.63 5.33
C ASN A 37 -2.05 11.03 6.10
N SER A 38 -1.97 11.26 7.41
CA SER A 38 -0.95 10.65 8.27
C SER A 38 -1.08 9.13 8.32
N GLY A 39 -2.30 8.61 8.48
CA GLY A 39 -2.58 7.17 8.44
C GLY A 39 -2.18 6.53 7.11
N TYR A 40 -2.62 7.13 6.01
CA TYR A 40 -2.25 6.69 4.66
C TYR A 40 -0.74 6.69 4.44
N SER A 41 -0.06 7.79 4.79
CA SER A 41 1.41 7.91 4.62
C SER A 41 2.17 6.85 5.42
N ARG A 42 1.73 6.59 6.65
CA ARG A 42 2.30 5.53 7.48
C ARG A 42 2.12 4.14 6.84
N ASN A 43 0.90 3.81 6.44
CA ASN A 43 0.61 2.50 5.82
C ASN A 43 1.36 2.34 4.50
N LYS A 44 1.43 3.39 3.68
CA LYS A 44 2.23 3.37 2.45
C LYS A 44 3.72 3.11 2.72
N THR A 45 4.27 3.67 3.79
CA THR A 45 5.67 3.42 4.19
C THR A 45 5.88 1.95 4.57
N TYR A 46 4.97 1.36 5.35
CA TYR A 46 5.03 -0.06 5.69
C TYR A 46 4.89 -0.96 4.45
N ALA A 47 3.89 -0.69 3.60
CA ALA A 47 3.70 -1.44 2.35
C ALA A 47 4.94 -1.38 1.46
N THR A 48 5.57 -0.19 1.33
CA THR A 48 6.82 -0.04 0.57
C THR A 48 7.94 -0.89 1.17
N ARG A 49 8.07 -0.91 2.50
CA ARG A 49 9.06 -1.75 3.19
C ARG A 49 8.81 -3.23 2.93
N TYR A 50 7.57 -3.71 3.06
CA TYR A 50 7.24 -5.12 2.80
C TYR A 50 7.46 -5.52 1.34
N THR A 51 7.17 -4.63 0.40
CA THR A 51 7.45 -4.85 -1.03
C THR A 51 8.96 -4.95 -1.29
N GLN A 52 9.76 -4.07 -0.68
CA GLN A 52 11.22 -4.10 -0.80
C GLN A 52 11.82 -5.35 -0.16
N GLU A 53 11.37 -5.72 1.04
CA GLU A 53 11.80 -6.92 1.75
C GLU A 53 11.56 -8.18 0.90
N ALA A 54 10.38 -8.32 0.29
CA ALA A 54 10.10 -9.42 -0.62
C ALA A 54 10.97 -9.38 -1.87
N SER A 55 11.24 -8.20 -2.42
CA SER A 55 12.11 -8.07 -3.60
C SER A 55 13.53 -8.56 -3.32
N GLU A 56 14.07 -8.23 -2.15
CA GLU A 56 15.40 -8.70 -1.75
C GLU A 56 15.40 -10.20 -1.45
N TRP A 57 14.34 -10.71 -0.82
CA TRP A 57 14.19 -12.13 -0.58
C TRP A 57 14.14 -12.93 -1.89
N VAL A 58 13.36 -12.49 -2.89
CA VAL A 58 13.26 -13.15 -4.20
C VAL A 58 14.60 -13.12 -4.94
N ARG A 59 15.36 -12.01 -4.84
CA ARG A 59 16.72 -11.95 -5.37
C ARG A 59 17.64 -12.96 -4.70
N GLY A 60 17.53 -13.10 -3.38
CA GLY A 60 18.24 -14.15 -2.64
C GLY A 60 17.92 -15.55 -3.13
N GLN A 61 16.64 -15.85 -3.36
CA GLN A 61 16.19 -17.15 -3.89
C GLN A 61 16.77 -17.42 -5.29
N ARG A 62 16.79 -16.43 -6.16
CA ARG A 62 17.47 -16.53 -7.47
C ARG A 62 18.97 -16.81 -7.32
N ASP A 63 19.62 -16.13 -6.38
CA ASP A 63 21.07 -16.24 -6.16
C ASP A 63 21.48 -17.57 -5.51
N GLU A 64 20.58 -18.24 -4.80
CA GLU A 64 20.79 -19.60 -4.31
C GLU A 64 20.89 -20.61 -5.48
N GLY A 65 20.03 -20.50 -6.49
CA GLY A 65 20.08 -21.31 -7.71
C GLY A 65 18.89 -21.09 -8.61
N TRP A 66 19.17 -20.77 -9.89
CA TRP A 66 18.15 -20.52 -10.91
C TRP A 66 17.21 -21.71 -11.12
N ASP A 67 17.75 -22.93 -11.16
CA ASP A 67 16.96 -24.16 -11.36
C ASP A 67 15.91 -24.36 -10.26
N VAL A 68 16.30 -24.14 -9.00
CA VAL A 68 15.37 -24.24 -7.86
C VAL A 68 14.40 -23.08 -7.87
N PHE A 69 14.86 -21.87 -8.12
CA PHE A 69 14.03 -20.66 -8.22
C PHE A 69 12.96 -20.81 -9.31
N SER A 70 13.35 -21.31 -10.50
CA SER A 70 12.43 -21.46 -11.63
C SER A 70 11.31 -22.46 -11.37
N THR A 71 11.51 -23.48 -10.54
CA THR A 71 10.45 -24.43 -10.21
C THR A 71 9.31 -23.74 -9.44
N ASN A 72 9.60 -22.72 -8.65
CA ASN A 72 8.60 -22.05 -7.81
C ASN A 72 7.63 -21.18 -8.61
N PHE A 73 8.03 -20.59 -9.73
CA PHE A 73 7.09 -19.81 -10.53
C PHE A 73 6.34 -20.67 -11.58
N ILE A 74 6.87 -21.83 -11.94
CA ILE A 74 6.20 -22.75 -12.86
C ILE A 74 5.12 -23.57 -12.14
N ILE A 75 5.20 -23.73 -10.82
CA ILE A 75 4.31 -24.57 -10.02
C ILE A 75 2.84 -24.08 -10.08
N CYS A 76 2.61 -22.80 -10.26
CA CYS A 76 1.28 -22.22 -10.41
C CYS A 76 0.83 -22.28 -11.87
N PRO A 77 -0.21 -23.09 -12.21
CA PRO A 77 -0.50 -23.44 -13.60
C PRO A 77 -1.14 -22.32 -14.43
N THR A 78 -1.66 -21.28 -13.77
CA THR A 78 -2.38 -20.20 -14.47
C THR A 78 -1.62 -18.88 -14.41
N PRO A 79 -1.27 -18.28 -15.58
CA PRO A 79 -0.71 -16.95 -15.60
C PRO A 79 -1.66 -15.91 -14.94
N PRO A 80 -1.12 -14.95 -14.21
CA PRO A 80 0.29 -14.56 -14.08
C PRO A 80 1.10 -15.33 -13.02
N HIS A 81 0.81 -16.58 -12.73
CA HIS A 81 1.55 -17.40 -11.75
C HIS A 81 1.71 -16.72 -10.39
N THR A 82 0.59 -16.29 -9.82
CA THR A 82 0.55 -15.52 -8.57
C THR A 82 0.61 -16.44 -7.37
N GLN A 83 1.34 -16.00 -6.33
CA GLN A 83 1.40 -16.66 -5.01
C GLN A 83 1.22 -15.64 -3.90
N CYS A 84 0.58 -16.05 -2.81
CA CYS A 84 0.53 -15.25 -1.59
C CYS A 84 1.85 -15.34 -0.83
N LEU A 85 2.32 -14.22 -0.30
CA LEU A 85 3.59 -14.07 0.40
C LEU A 85 3.38 -13.36 1.75
N ASP A 86 2.52 -13.92 2.61
CA ASP A 86 2.29 -13.42 3.97
C ASP A 86 3.57 -13.51 4.83
N ALA A 87 4.34 -14.58 4.63
CA ALA A 87 5.71 -14.75 5.14
C ALA A 87 6.72 -14.75 3.97
N LEU A 88 8.03 -14.73 4.27
CA LEU A 88 9.09 -14.87 3.25
C LEU A 88 9.39 -16.35 3.01
N VAL A 89 8.36 -17.07 2.57
CA VAL A 89 8.40 -18.46 2.12
C VAL A 89 7.50 -18.57 0.88
N TRP A 90 7.79 -19.51 0.00
CA TRP A 90 6.93 -19.79 -1.13
C TRP A 90 5.55 -20.25 -0.65
N GLY A 91 4.52 -19.52 -1.04
CA GLY A 91 3.16 -19.74 -0.62
C GLY A 91 2.34 -20.58 -1.61
N ASP A 92 1.07 -20.73 -1.32
CA ASP A 92 0.12 -21.37 -2.20
C ASP A 92 -0.18 -20.53 -3.44
N CYS A 93 -0.58 -21.21 -4.53
CA CYS A 93 -0.93 -20.55 -5.78
C CYS A 93 -2.26 -19.80 -5.66
N GLY A 94 -2.24 -18.54 -6.05
CA GLY A 94 -3.40 -17.66 -6.04
C GLY A 94 -3.14 -16.36 -5.30
N THR A 95 -4.21 -15.60 -5.15
CA THR A 95 -4.22 -14.38 -4.34
C THR A 95 -4.32 -14.70 -2.86
N CYS A 96 -3.84 -13.81 -2.01
CA CYS A 96 -3.92 -14.00 -0.57
C CYS A 96 -5.36 -14.10 -0.06
N ASP A 97 -5.65 -15.11 0.74
CA ASP A 97 -6.93 -15.33 1.41
C ASP A 97 -7.16 -14.32 2.54
N GLU A 98 -8.37 -14.33 3.11
CA GLU A 98 -8.76 -13.41 4.20
C GLU A 98 -8.01 -13.64 5.52
N THR A 99 -7.27 -14.71 5.64
CA THR A 99 -6.47 -15.05 6.83
C THR A 99 -4.98 -14.78 6.67
N GLU A 100 -4.52 -14.52 5.45
CA GLU A 100 -3.11 -14.35 5.09
C GLU A 100 -2.70 -12.88 5.13
N TYR A 101 -2.49 -12.36 6.32
CA TYR A 101 -2.11 -10.97 6.54
C TYR A 101 -0.73 -10.83 7.17
N ILE A 102 0.02 -9.83 6.71
CA ILE A 102 1.17 -9.29 7.42
C ILE A 102 0.63 -8.24 8.42
N GLU A 103 0.91 -8.42 9.70
CA GLU A 103 0.46 -7.53 10.79
C GLU A 103 -1.06 -7.24 10.78
N ASN A 104 -1.88 -8.20 10.38
CA ASN A 104 -3.35 -8.13 10.32
C ASN A 104 -3.91 -6.99 9.42
N LEU A 105 -3.11 -6.41 8.54
CA LEU A 105 -3.54 -5.29 7.69
C LEU A 105 -3.10 -5.46 6.24
N PHE A 106 -1.86 -5.91 6.01
CA PHE A 106 -1.28 -5.94 4.67
C PHE A 106 -1.35 -7.35 4.09
N LYS A 107 -1.59 -7.42 2.80
CA LYS A 107 -1.44 -8.63 2.00
C LYS A 107 -0.34 -8.39 0.99
N ARG A 108 0.47 -9.39 0.71
CA ARG A 108 1.56 -9.30 -0.24
C ARG A 108 1.51 -10.47 -1.20
N GLU A 109 1.51 -10.16 -2.47
CA GLU A 109 1.48 -11.12 -3.56
C GLU A 109 2.70 -10.97 -4.44
N ILE A 110 3.16 -12.09 -4.96
CA ILE A 110 4.17 -12.15 -6.00
C ILE A 110 3.55 -12.77 -7.24
N SER A 111 3.82 -12.18 -8.39
CA SER A 111 3.39 -12.74 -9.68
C SER A 111 4.54 -12.75 -10.67
N PHE A 112 4.52 -13.76 -11.52
CA PHE A 112 5.55 -14.02 -12.52
C PHE A 112 4.95 -13.93 -13.92
N SER A 113 5.61 -13.17 -14.78
CA SER A 113 5.25 -13.01 -16.19
C SER A 113 6.49 -13.05 -17.07
N ASP A 114 6.30 -13.06 -18.39
CA ASP A 114 7.38 -13.05 -19.37
C ASP A 114 8.48 -14.07 -19.03
N ILE A 115 8.03 -15.31 -18.78
CA ILE A 115 8.91 -16.41 -18.36
C ILE A 115 9.68 -16.90 -19.57
N GLU A 116 11.00 -16.71 -19.56
CA GLU A 116 11.95 -17.22 -20.54
C GLU A 116 12.90 -18.24 -19.90
N VAL A 117 13.79 -18.81 -20.68
CA VAL A 117 14.73 -19.85 -20.19
C VAL A 117 15.67 -19.29 -19.12
N ASP A 118 16.11 -18.05 -19.29
CA ASP A 118 17.12 -17.38 -18.48
C ASP A 118 16.63 -16.08 -17.82
N SER A 119 15.35 -15.77 -17.95
CA SER A 119 14.78 -14.55 -17.40
C SER A 119 13.32 -14.68 -17.02
N VAL A 120 12.87 -13.87 -16.07
CA VAL A 120 11.47 -13.76 -15.63
C VAL A 120 11.19 -12.36 -15.12
N THR A 121 10.02 -11.84 -15.48
CA THR A 121 9.50 -10.60 -14.89
C THR A 121 8.76 -10.94 -13.60
N VAL A 122 9.18 -10.31 -12.52
CA VAL A 122 8.60 -10.47 -11.17
C VAL A 122 7.92 -9.19 -10.77
N GLU A 123 6.63 -9.25 -10.45
CA GLU A 123 5.88 -8.17 -9.84
C GLU A 123 5.52 -8.54 -8.40
N ILE A 124 5.85 -7.66 -7.46
CA ILE A 124 5.48 -7.80 -6.06
C ILE A 124 4.53 -6.68 -5.71
N THR A 125 3.34 -7.04 -5.26
CA THR A 125 2.30 -6.09 -4.85
C THR A 125 1.99 -6.28 -3.38
N THR A 126 2.11 -5.19 -2.60
CA THR A 126 1.62 -5.13 -1.22
C THR A 126 0.45 -4.18 -1.16
N TYR A 127 -0.69 -4.65 -0.66
CA TYR A 127 -1.90 -3.85 -0.57
C TYR A 127 -2.53 -3.89 0.82
N TRP A 128 -3.30 -2.86 1.13
CA TRP A 128 -4.08 -2.73 2.37
C TRP A 128 -5.41 -2.04 2.06
N THR A 129 -6.36 -2.22 2.95
CA THR A 129 -7.67 -1.57 2.85
C THR A 129 -7.87 -0.62 4.03
N ASP A 130 -8.38 0.56 3.74
CA ASP A 130 -8.81 1.53 4.73
C ASP A 130 -10.20 2.10 4.39
N THR A 131 -10.61 3.16 5.08
CA THR A 131 -11.92 3.82 4.84
C THR A 131 -12.03 4.52 3.48
N GLN A 132 -10.93 4.66 2.75
CA GLN A 132 -10.88 5.28 1.42
C GLN A 132 -10.86 4.23 0.31
N GLY A 133 -10.70 2.95 0.66
CA GLY A 133 -10.68 1.83 -0.27
C GLY A 133 -9.40 1.01 -0.20
N ILE A 134 -9.11 0.32 -1.29
CA ILE A 134 -7.91 -0.51 -1.45
C ILE A 134 -6.78 0.37 -1.97
N HIS A 135 -5.63 0.25 -1.32
CA HIS A 135 -4.37 0.90 -1.71
C HIS A 135 -3.32 -0.16 -1.96
N GLU A 136 -2.37 0.15 -2.82
CA GLU A 136 -1.30 -0.78 -3.18
C GLU A 136 0.03 -0.07 -3.40
N VAL A 137 1.10 -0.84 -3.24
CA VAL A 137 2.46 -0.50 -3.64
C VAL A 137 2.98 -1.66 -4.47
N ARG A 138 3.49 -1.37 -5.67
CA ARG A 138 4.03 -2.36 -6.61
C ARG A 138 5.50 -2.13 -6.83
N ASN A 139 6.23 -3.22 -7.02
CA ASN A 139 7.60 -3.24 -7.51
C ASN A 139 7.70 -4.28 -8.62
N ASN A 140 8.18 -3.86 -9.79
CA ASN A 140 8.38 -4.73 -10.94
C ASN A 140 9.89 -4.81 -11.21
N THR A 141 10.42 -6.01 -11.39
CA THR A 141 11.83 -6.25 -11.67
C THR A 141 11.99 -7.45 -12.61
N ILE A 142 12.99 -7.40 -13.47
CA ILE A 142 13.37 -8.54 -14.29
C ILE A 142 14.54 -9.23 -13.59
N LEU A 143 14.38 -10.52 -13.36
CA LEU A 143 15.44 -11.37 -12.83
C LEU A 143 15.98 -12.26 -13.94
N THR A 144 17.30 -12.39 -13.98
CA THR A 144 17.99 -13.19 -15.00
C THR A 144 18.91 -14.22 -14.35
N ASP A 145 19.14 -15.33 -15.04
CA ASP A 145 20.16 -16.31 -14.67
C ASP A 145 21.55 -15.80 -15.07
N TRP A 146 22.10 -14.91 -14.28
CA TRP A 146 23.38 -14.27 -14.53
C TRP A 146 24.59 -15.22 -14.44
N ARG A 147 24.41 -16.43 -13.89
CA ARG A 147 25.49 -17.42 -13.74
C ARG A 147 25.71 -18.24 -15.00
N ASN A 148 24.69 -18.43 -15.83
CA ASN A 148 24.74 -19.24 -17.04
C ASN A 148 24.86 -18.42 -18.34
N VAL A 149 25.20 -17.14 -18.25
CA VAL A 149 25.36 -16.23 -19.40
C VAL A 149 26.72 -16.40 -20.16
N PHE A 150 27.44 -17.52 -19.89
CA PHE A 150 28.73 -17.81 -20.60
C PHE A 150 28.73 -19.18 -21.22
#